data_50088a2b35b8ef885879a6ed7b416383
#
_entry.id   50088a2b35b8ef885879a6ed7b416383
#
_cell.length_a   1.000
_cell.length_b   1.000
_cell.length_c   1.000
_cell.angle_alpha   90.00
_cell.angle_beta   90.00
_cell.angle_gamma   90.00
#
_symmetry.space_group_name_H-M   'P 1'
#
loop_
_entity.id
_entity.type
_entity.pdbx_description
1 polymer ?
#
loop_
_entity_poly.entity_id
_entity_poly.type
_entity_poly.pdbx_seq_one_letter_code
_entity_poly.pdbx_strand_id
1 'polypeptide(L)'
;MRLRNITGSREVIAESPYVVPEDTLESCPGTWHEIFGNDHPIHIEIGMGKGRFLHTLAKSNPQINYVGIEKYSSVLLRAIQKMEEDELPNLKFIRMDAEDIDKVFGKGE
;
A
#
# COMPACT_ATOMS: atom_id res chain seq x y z
N MET A 1 -5.88 0.57 -22.87
CA MET A 1 -5.83 1.70 -21.93
C MET A 1 -4.41 1.97 -21.51
N ARG A 2 -4.02 3.23 -21.52
CA ARG A 2 -2.70 3.62 -21.07
C ARG A 2 -2.72 3.86 -19.57
N LEU A 3 -1.98 3.05 -18.83
CA LEU A 3 -1.97 3.13 -17.37
C LEU A 3 -1.25 4.37 -16.84
N ARG A 4 -0.26 4.86 -17.59
CA ARG A 4 0.63 5.93 -17.10
C ARG A 4 0.00 7.31 -17.06
N ASN A 5 -1.05 7.55 -17.81
CA ASN A 5 -1.60 8.90 -17.97
C ASN A 5 -3.09 8.95 -17.66
N ILE A 6 -3.52 8.21 -16.64
CA ILE A 6 -4.91 8.24 -16.22
C ILE A 6 -5.15 9.57 -15.50
N THR A 7 -6.04 10.39 -16.07
CA THR A 7 -6.40 11.67 -15.50
C THR A 7 -7.04 11.47 -14.13
N GLY A 8 -6.58 12.26 -13.14
CA GLY A 8 -7.14 12.21 -11.81
C GLY A 8 -6.63 11.08 -10.93
N SER A 9 -5.65 10.28 -11.42
CA SER A 9 -5.15 9.15 -10.64
C SER A 9 -4.52 9.57 -9.31
N ARG A 10 -3.85 10.71 -9.28
CA ARG A 10 -3.22 11.22 -8.06
C ARG A 10 -4.25 11.62 -7.01
N GLU A 11 -5.34 12.22 -7.44
CA GLU A 11 -6.43 12.62 -6.56
C GLU A 11 -7.12 11.39 -5.97
N VAL A 12 -7.36 10.38 -6.78
CA VAL A 12 -7.96 9.13 -6.31
C VAL A 12 -7.06 8.47 -5.27
N ILE A 13 -5.76 8.43 -5.53
CA ILE A 13 -4.80 7.84 -4.60
C ILE A 13 -4.77 8.62 -3.29
N ALA A 14 -4.73 9.95 -3.36
CA ALA A 14 -4.67 10.79 -2.17
C ALA A 14 -5.89 10.64 -1.27
N GLU A 15 -7.05 10.35 -1.85
CA GLU A 15 -8.31 10.21 -1.11
C GLU A 15 -8.64 8.77 -0.73
N SER A 16 -7.89 7.80 -1.24
CA SER A 16 -8.19 6.40 -1.00
C SER A 16 -7.90 5.98 0.43
N PRO A 17 -8.85 5.29 1.10
CA PRO A 17 -8.62 4.76 2.45
C PRO A 17 -7.60 3.63 2.47
N TYR A 18 -7.25 3.07 1.32
CA TYR A 18 -6.31 1.95 1.22
C TYR A 18 -4.86 2.42 1.08
N VAL A 19 -4.64 3.71 0.86
CA VAL A 19 -3.31 4.29 0.66
C VAL A 19 -2.94 5.13 1.87
N VAL A 20 -1.72 4.92 2.38
CA VAL A 20 -1.19 5.76 3.46
C VAL A 20 -0.86 7.12 2.85
N PRO A 21 -1.41 8.23 3.40
CA PRO A 21 -1.17 9.56 2.84
C PRO A 21 0.31 9.92 2.82
N GLU A 22 0.76 10.53 1.70
CA GLU A 22 2.17 10.90 1.54
C GLU A 22 2.67 11.85 2.62
N ASP A 23 1.83 12.75 3.10
CA ASP A 23 2.21 13.71 4.12
C ASP A 23 2.39 13.09 5.50
N THR A 24 1.98 11.83 5.69
CA THR A 24 2.14 11.12 6.96
C THR A 24 3.27 10.09 6.94
N LEU A 25 3.93 9.91 5.80
CA LEU A 25 4.96 8.87 5.66
C LEU A 25 6.13 9.03 6.63
N GLU A 26 6.50 10.26 6.94
CA GLU A 26 7.61 10.53 7.86
C GLU A 26 7.30 10.05 9.28
N SER A 27 6.04 9.96 9.65
CA SER A 27 5.62 9.51 10.98
C SER A 27 5.31 8.02 11.05
N CYS A 28 5.43 7.30 9.95
CA CYS A 28 5.12 5.87 9.90
C CYS A 28 6.07 4.97 10.71
N PRO A 29 7.39 5.23 10.74
CA PRO A 29 8.28 4.31 11.48
C PRO A 29 7.82 4.11 12.93
N GLY A 30 7.65 2.85 13.32
CA GLY A 30 7.23 2.51 14.67
C GLY A 30 5.73 2.60 14.92
N THR A 31 4.93 3.03 13.96
CA THR A 31 3.49 3.23 14.16
C THR A 31 2.61 2.34 13.30
N TRP A 32 3.19 1.39 12.57
CA TRP A 32 2.41 0.54 11.65
C TRP A 32 1.33 -0.28 12.36
N HIS A 33 1.57 -0.69 13.59
CA HIS A 33 0.55 -1.39 14.36
C HIS A 33 -0.70 -0.53 14.60
N GLU A 34 -0.52 0.78 14.71
CA GLU A 34 -1.64 1.71 14.86
C GLU A 34 -2.38 1.88 13.53
N ILE A 35 -1.63 1.91 12.43
CA ILE A 35 -2.21 2.06 11.09
C ILE A 35 -3.11 0.88 10.76
N PHE A 36 -2.67 -0.33 11.08
CA PHE A 36 -3.46 -1.54 10.85
C PHE A 36 -4.40 -1.88 12.01
N GLY A 37 -4.17 -1.33 13.19
CA GLY A 37 -4.99 -1.60 14.37
C GLY A 37 -4.68 -2.92 15.05
N ASN A 38 -3.49 -3.49 14.82
CA ASN A 38 -3.07 -4.75 15.44
C ASN A 38 -1.55 -4.88 15.41
N ASP A 39 -1.03 -5.91 16.07
CA ASP A 39 0.41 -6.18 16.18
C ASP A 39 0.89 -7.30 15.25
N HIS A 40 0.14 -7.61 14.21
CA HIS A 40 0.51 -8.68 13.29
C HIS A 40 1.82 -8.35 12.56
N PRO A 41 2.57 -9.38 12.13
CA PRO A 41 3.79 -9.14 11.33
C PRO A 41 3.47 -8.38 10.05
N ILE A 42 4.44 -7.61 9.57
CA ILE A 42 4.29 -6.83 8.35
C ILE A 42 5.14 -7.42 7.24
N HIS A 43 4.50 -7.70 6.12
CA HIS A 43 5.17 -8.14 4.90
C HIS A 43 5.14 -6.99 3.89
N ILE A 44 6.30 -6.63 3.36
CA ILE A 44 6.43 -5.52 2.40
C ILE A 44 6.68 -6.07 1.01
N GLU A 45 5.91 -5.61 0.04
CA GLU A 45 6.10 -5.98 -1.36
C GLU A 45 6.47 -4.74 -2.16
N ILE A 46 7.62 -4.76 -2.81
CA ILE A 46 8.13 -3.64 -3.60
C ILE A 46 7.88 -3.92 -5.08
N GLY A 47 7.40 -2.89 -5.79
CA GLY A 47 7.10 -3.05 -7.21
C GLY A 47 5.97 -4.03 -7.41
N MET A 48 4.90 -3.86 -6.69
CA MET A 48 3.79 -4.80 -6.60
C MET A 48 2.99 -5.04 -7.87
N GLY A 49 3.34 -4.37 -8.96
CA GLY A 49 2.59 -4.47 -10.20
C GLY A 49 1.17 -3.98 -10.01
N LYS A 50 0.20 -4.68 -10.54
CA LYS A 50 -1.22 -4.30 -10.42
C LYS A 50 -1.84 -4.71 -9.09
N GLY A 51 -1.05 -5.25 -8.18
CA GLY A 51 -1.53 -5.63 -6.86
C GLY A 51 -2.28 -6.95 -6.80
N ARG A 52 -2.43 -7.66 -7.92
CA ARG A 52 -3.19 -8.90 -7.96
C ARG A 52 -2.56 -9.99 -7.08
N PHE A 53 -1.26 -10.17 -7.21
CA PHE A 53 -0.56 -11.16 -6.40
C PHE A 53 -0.61 -10.82 -4.92
N LEU A 54 -0.36 -9.55 -4.61
CA LEU A 54 -0.36 -9.07 -3.23
C LEU A 54 -1.75 -9.18 -2.61
N HIS A 55 -2.79 -8.86 -3.36
CA HIS A 55 -4.16 -8.99 -2.89
C HIS A 55 -4.49 -10.44 -2.55
N THR A 56 -4.13 -11.37 -3.44
CA THR A 56 -4.36 -12.80 -3.22
C THR A 56 -3.61 -13.30 -1.99
N LEU A 57 -2.37 -12.85 -1.83
CA LEU A 57 -1.53 -13.24 -0.71
C LEU A 57 -2.11 -12.73 0.62
N ALA A 58 -2.53 -11.47 0.65
CA ALA A 58 -3.13 -10.89 1.84
C ALA A 58 -4.44 -11.58 2.21
N LYS A 59 -5.26 -11.90 1.22
CA LYS A 59 -6.53 -12.58 1.43
C LYS A 59 -6.33 -13.96 2.05
N SER A 60 -5.26 -14.66 1.64
CA SER A 60 -4.95 -16.00 2.14
C SER A 60 -4.27 -16.00 3.51
N ASN A 61 -3.78 -14.84 3.95
CA ASN A 61 -3.02 -14.73 5.20
C ASN A 61 -3.53 -13.57 6.05
N PRO A 62 -4.76 -13.66 6.58
CA PRO A 62 -5.36 -12.54 7.32
C PRO A 62 -4.62 -12.17 8.60
N GLN A 63 -3.75 -13.05 9.10
CA GLN A 63 -2.96 -12.79 10.31
C GLN A 63 -1.67 -12.03 10.03
N ILE A 64 -1.39 -11.69 8.78
CA ILE A 64 -0.21 -10.92 8.38
C ILE A 64 -0.68 -9.63 7.73
N ASN A 65 -0.04 -8.52 8.07
CA ASN A 65 -0.32 -7.23 7.44
C ASN A 65 0.59 -7.06 6.23
N TYR A 66 0.04 -6.58 5.12
CA TYR A 66 0.78 -6.40 3.88
C TYR A 66 0.80 -4.94 3.47
N VAL A 67 1.97 -4.47 3.04
CA VAL A 67 2.15 -3.12 2.52
C VAL A 67 2.76 -3.23 1.14
N GLY A 68 2.04 -2.72 0.14
CA GLY A 68 2.52 -2.66 -1.24
C GLY A 68 3.10 -1.30 -1.54
N ILE A 69 4.31 -1.27 -2.08
CA ILE A 69 5.00 -0.03 -2.43
C ILE A 69 5.11 0.06 -3.94
N GLU A 70 4.65 1.18 -4.49
CA GLU A 70 4.67 1.41 -5.93
C GLU A 70 4.83 2.90 -6.20
N LYS A 71 5.73 3.26 -7.12
CA LYS A 71 5.95 4.67 -7.45
C LYS A 71 5.03 5.19 -8.56
N TYR A 72 4.48 4.30 -9.37
CA TYR A 72 3.62 4.71 -10.49
C TYR A 72 2.16 4.76 -10.07
N SER A 73 1.58 5.95 -10.15
CA SER A 73 0.19 6.17 -9.72
C SER A 73 -0.82 5.33 -10.50
N SER A 74 -0.58 5.11 -11.79
CA SER A 74 -1.49 4.31 -12.61
C SER A 74 -1.51 2.84 -12.18
N VAL A 75 -0.39 2.32 -11.70
CA VAL A 75 -0.31 0.96 -11.19
C VAL A 75 -1.05 0.86 -9.87
N LEU A 76 -0.84 1.85 -8.97
CA LEU A 76 -1.55 1.92 -7.70
C LEU A 76 -3.06 2.00 -7.89
N LEU A 77 -3.50 2.76 -8.90
CA LEU A 77 -4.92 2.89 -9.17
C LEU A 77 -5.57 1.53 -9.45
N ARG A 78 -4.87 0.66 -10.17
CA ARG A 78 -5.35 -0.70 -10.41
C ARG A 78 -5.48 -1.51 -9.12
N ALA A 79 -4.50 -1.37 -8.24
CA ALA A 79 -4.53 -2.06 -6.95
C ALA A 79 -5.69 -1.55 -6.08
N ILE A 80 -5.93 -0.24 -6.10
CA ILE A 80 -7.05 0.35 -5.37
C ILE A 80 -8.38 -0.18 -5.90
N GLN A 81 -8.53 -0.28 -7.22
CA GLN A 81 -9.75 -0.82 -7.83
C GLN A 81 -10.01 -2.25 -7.38
N LYS A 82 -8.95 -3.06 -7.25
CA LYS A 82 -9.08 -4.42 -6.77
C LYS A 82 -9.55 -4.45 -5.32
N MET A 83 -9.04 -3.53 -4.49
CA MET A 83 -9.48 -3.40 -3.10
C MET A 83 -10.95 -2.96 -2.99
N GLU A 84 -11.40 -2.11 -3.89
CA GLU A 84 -12.80 -1.69 -3.91
C GLU A 84 -13.73 -2.84 -4.24
N GLU A 85 -13.28 -3.80 -5.05
CA GLU A 85 -14.05 -5.00 -5.37
C GLU A 85 -14.04 -6.03 -4.23
N ASP A 86 -12.94 -6.10 -3.48
CA ASP A 86 -12.77 -7.09 -2.43
C ASP A 86 -11.84 -6.50 -1.37
N GLU A 87 -12.42 -5.76 -0.44
CA GLU A 87 -11.68 -5.01 0.58
C GLU A 87 -11.06 -5.94 1.63
N LEU A 88 -9.77 -5.70 1.92
CA LEU A 88 -9.02 -6.48 2.90
C LEU A 88 -8.47 -5.54 3.98
N PRO A 89 -8.72 -5.83 5.26
CA PRO A 89 -8.24 -4.97 6.35
C PRO A 89 -6.73 -5.05 6.59
N ASN A 90 -6.08 -6.09 6.06
CA ASN A 90 -4.65 -6.33 6.26
C ASN A 90 -3.79 -5.94 5.06
N LEU A 91 -4.28 -5.06 4.19
CA LEU A 91 -3.55 -4.60 3.02
C LEU A 91 -3.63 -3.09 2.90
N LYS A 92 -2.47 -2.45 2.79
CA LYS A 92 -2.33 -1.01 2.57
C LYS A 92 -1.31 -0.76 1.48
N PHE A 93 -1.38 0.41 0.87
CA PHE A 93 -0.46 0.80 -0.20
C PHE A 93 0.26 2.10 0.13
N ILE A 94 1.46 2.25 -0.42
CA ILE A 94 2.24 3.48 -0.33
C ILE A 94 2.72 3.83 -1.74
N ARG A 95 2.56 5.10 -2.11
CA ARG A 95 3.13 5.62 -3.34
C ARG A 95 4.47 6.25 -3.02
N MET A 96 5.55 5.53 -3.31
CA MET A 96 6.90 6.02 -3.07
C MET A 96 7.92 5.23 -3.87
N ASP A 97 9.14 5.76 -3.95
CA ASP A 97 10.26 5.03 -4.52
C ASP A 97 10.80 4.05 -3.47
N ALA A 98 11.12 2.83 -3.88
CA ALA A 98 11.63 1.79 -2.98
C ALA A 98 12.94 2.20 -2.29
N GLU A 99 13.69 3.14 -2.86
CA GLU A 99 14.91 3.65 -2.25
C GLU A 99 14.67 4.31 -0.89
N ASP A 100 13.45 4.79 -0.66
CA ASP A 100 13.09 5.51 0.55
C ASP A 100 12.42 4.63 1.61
N ILE A 101 12.49 3.31 1.44
CA ILE A 101 11.77 2.38 2.32
C ILE A 101 12.16 2.52 3.79
N ASP A 102 13.42 2.80 4.07
CA ASP A 102 13.91 2.94 5.44
C ASP A 102 13.39 4.21 6.14
N LYS A 103 12.82 5.14 5.39
CA LYS A 103 12.21 6.34 5.94
C LYS A 103 10.80 6.10 6.45
N VAL A 104 10.20 4.98 6.07
CA VAL A 104 8.81 4.66 6.36
C VAL A 104 8.66 3.53 7.37
N PHE A 105 9.64 2.65 7.43
CA PHE A 105 9.63 1.52 8.36
C PHE A 105 10.75 1.66 9.38
N GLY A 106 10.43 1.41 10.64
CA GLY A 106 11.41 1.41 11.69
C GLY A 106 12.24 0.14 11.69
N LYS A 107 13.34 0.15 12.40
CA LYS A 107 14.19 -1.01 12.55
C LYS A 107 13.41 -2.14 13.20
N GLY A 108 13.38 -3.29 12.55
CA GLY A 108 12.68 -4.45 13.08
C GLY A 108 11.22 -4.58 12.71
N GLU A 109 10.70 -3.64 11.90
CA GLU A 109 9.32 -3.73 11.41
C GLU A 109 9.15 -4.62 10.20
#